data_517c942056464a1848b25af70c3ab817
#
_entry.id   517c942056464a1848b25af70c3ab817
#
_cell.length_a   1.000
_cell.length_b   1.000
_cell.length_c   1.000
_cell.angle_alpha   90.00
_cell.angle_beta   90.00
_cell.angle_gamma   90.00
#
_symmetry.space_group_name_H-M   'P 1'
#
loop_
_entity.id
_entity.type
_entity.pdbx_description
1 polymer ?
#
loop_
_entity_poly.entity_id
_entity_poly.type
_entity_poly.pdbx_seq_one_letter_code
_entity_poly.pdbx_strand_id
1 'polypeptide(L)'
;MSHLTDWGLEADYVDPSKIGVYLKLSANQKCVVRILGSFKDKKLAVRGWEGWVNQQDNFGEEVRRPQRVGINDKASLQRAGAEDIKFFWALAVYNRTLGAVQCWQINQVSNRERIEDLVDTYGNPQDFDIMIKRKGDGMLTKYTLEKVESSDDDTATAFSALEESTIDLRQLFVGGDIMTPLEEKASDGDSKKPNKVVTRSDLKPIELVRNRIEGATTYDQLDEALLLRDTYVERGDISKAELLALKAVERSTKERLSDEEVA
;
A
#
# COMPACT_ATOMS: atom_id res chain seq x y z
N MET A 1 25.96 8.67 -32.81
CA MET A 1 26.44 9.54 -31.71
C MET A 1 25.40 10.64 -31.51
N SER A 2 25.04 10.92 -30.27
CA SER A 2 24.01 11.91 -29.99
C SER A 2 24.62 13.31 -30.05
N HIS A 3 24.03 14.24 -30.83
CA HIS A 3 24.47 15.64 -30.91
C HIS A 3 24.27 16.43 -29.61
N LEU A 4 23.71 15.81 -28.57
CA LEU A 4 23.46 16.46 -27.29
C LEU A 4 24.76 16.79 -26.52
N THR A 5 25.81 15.98 -26.70
CA THR A 5 27.12 16.25 -26.09
C THR A 5 27.81 17.49 -26.67
N ASP A 6 27.51 17.83 -27.92
CA ASP A 6 28.03 19.05 -28.56
C ASP A 6 27.46 20.34 -27.94
N TRP A 7 26.36 20.24 -27.22
CA TRP A 7 25.72 21.33 -26.46
C TRP A 7 26.16 21.41 -25.00
N GLY A 8 27.13 20.56 -24.59
CA GLY A 8 27.62 20.49 -23.21
C GLY A 8 26.71 19.72 -22.26
N LEU A 9 25.73 18.97 -22.77
CA LEU A 9 24.95 18.04 -21.97
C LEU A 9 25.72 16.71 -21.82
N GLU A 10 25.76 16.18 -20.62
CA GLU A 10 26.37 14.88 -20.35
C GLU A 10 25.61 13.76 -21.10
N ALA A 11 26.33 12.70 -21.48
CA ALA A 11 25.75 11.62 -22.29
C ALA A 11 24.61 10.85 -21.57
N ASP A 12 24.56 10.95 -20.27
CA ASP A 12 23.56 10.37 -19.36
C ASP A 12 22.53 11.38 -18.85
N TYR A 13 22.55 12.62 -19.38
CA TYR A 13 21.54 13.63 -19.02
C TYR A 13 20.13 13.10 -19.27
N VAL A 14 19.31 13.14 -18.23
CA VAL A 14 17.87 12.84 -18.29
C VAL A 14 17.10 14.12 -18.02
N ASP A 15 16.27 14.53 -18.97
CA ASP A 15 15.40 15.70 -18.81
C ASP A 15 14.44 15.46 -17.61
N PRO A 16 14.50 16.29 -16.56
CA PRO A 16 13.66 16.12 -15.37
C PRO A 16 12.14 16.09 -15.70
N SER A 17 11.70 16.78 -16.75
CA SER A 17 10.29 16.78 -17.17
C SER A 17 9.83 15.43 -17.73
N LYS A 18 10.75 14.55 -18.09
CA LYS A 18 10.48 13.18 -18.61
C LYS A 18 10.59 12.10 -17.56
N ILE A 19 11.00 12.45 -16.34
CA ILE A 19 11.07 11.50 -15.24
C ILE A 19 9.65 11.15 -14.82
N GLY A 20 9.23 9.91 -15.09
CA GLY A 20 7.91 9.44 -14.71
C GLY A 20 7.79 9.24 -13.20
N VAL A 21 6.61 9.46 -12.68
CA VAL A 21 6.27 9.29 -11.25
C VAL A 21 6.44 7.83 -10.78
N TYR A 22 6.28 6.88 -11.69
CA TYR A 22 6.43 5.44 -11.42
C TYR A 22 7.78 4.94 -11.89
N LEU A 23 8.43 4.14 -11.05
CA LEU A 23 9.65 3.40 -11.41
C LEU A 23 9.30 2.38 -12.51
N LYS A 24 9.86 2.57 -13.68
CA LYS A 24 9.72 1.67 -14.83
C LYS A 24 11.11 1.35 -15.39
N LEU A 25 11.38 0.07 -15.56
CA LEU A 25 12.60 -0.41 -16.21
C LEU A 25 12.25 -1.00 -17.57
N SER A 26 12.95 -0.61 -18.61
CA SER A 26 12.89 -1.26 -19.91
C SER A 26 13.62 -2.62 -19.86
N ALA A 27 13.47 -3.42 -20.92
CA ALA A 27 14.15 -4.72 -21.02
C ALA A 27 15.69 -4.53 -20.89
N ASN A 28 16.30 -5.39 -20.08
CA ASN A 28 17.75 -5.42 -19.81
C ASN A 28 18.31 -4.14 -19.12
N GLN A 29 17.47 -3.31 -18.56
CA GLN A 29 17.89 -2.17 -17.73
C GLN A 29 18.10 -2.57 -16.27
N LYS A 30 18.87 -1.73 -15.58
CA LYS A 30 19.09 -1.76 -14.14
C LYS A 30 18.94 -0.36 -13.56
N CYS A 31 18.52 -0.27 -12.31
CA CYS A 31 18.59 0.96 -11.51
C CYS A 31 18.97 0.62 -10.07
N VAL A 32 19.43 1.61 -9.34
CA VAL A 32 19.69 1.53 -7.91
C VAL A 32 18.68 2.41 -7.20
N VAL A 33 17.98 1.85 -6.20
CA VAL A 33 16.97 2.56 -5.45
C VAL A 33 17.17 2.43 -3.95
N ARG A 34 16.78 3.46 -3.20
CA ARG A 34 16.61 3.45 -1.76
C ARG A 34 15.12 3.44 -1.43
N ILE A 35 14.66 2.52 -0.58
CA ILE A 35 13.31 2.56 -0.03
C ILE A 35 13.25 3.69 1.01
N LEU A 36 12.27 4.58 0.90
CA LEU A 36 12.18 5.79 1.72
C LEU A 36 11.21 5.67 2.90
N GLY A 37 10.37 4.66 2.91
CA GLY A 37 9.35 4.49 3.93
C GLY A 37 9.08 3.05 4.32
N SER A 38 8.26 2.88 5.33
CA SER A 38 7.79 1.58 5.80
C SER A 38 6.27 1.53 5.78
N PHE A 39 5.68 0.33 5.84
CA PHE A 39 4.21 0.16 5.92
C PHE A 39 3.55 0.75 7.17
N LYS A 40 4.34 1.29 8.11
CA LYS A 40 3.85 2.11 9.23
C LYS A 40 3.49 3.51 8.78
N ASP A 41 4.18 4.04 7.77
CA ASP A 41 3.87 5.32 7.13
C ASP A 41 3.13 5.09 5.81
N LYS A 42 1.82 5.26 5.85
CA LYS A 42 0.94 5.06 4.68
C LYS A 42 1.12 6.09 3.57
N LYS A 43 1.83 7.20 3.81
CA LYS A 43 2.21 8.14 2.74
C LYS A 43 3.28 7.54 1.85
N LEU A 44 4.22 6.80 2.44
CA LEU A 44 5.44 6.33 1.77
C LEU A 44 5.42 4.85 1.40
N ALA A 45 4.54 4.05 2.02
CA ALA A 45 4.40 2.64 1.68
C ALA A 45 2.96 2.16 1.90
N VAL A 46 2.38 1.56 0.88
CA VAL A 46 1.03 0.98 0.94
C VAL A 46 1.01 -0.41 0.33
N ARG A 47 0.02 -1.18 0.74
CA ARG A 47 -0.24 -2.52 0.19
C ARG A 47 -1.74 -2.73 0.06
N GLY A 48 -2.13 -3.48 -0.97
CA GLY A 48 -3.55 -3.69 -1.25
C GLY A 48 -3.77 -4.58 -2.45
N TRP A 49 -4.97 -4.51 -3.00
CA TRP A 49 -5.38 -5.26 -4.18
C TRP A 49 -5.63 -4.31 -5.34
N GLU A 50 -5.17 -4.67 -6.52
CA GLU A 50 -5.42 -3.99 -7.79
C GLU A 50 -6.19 -4.93 -8.71
N GLY A 51 -7.24 -4.43 -9.35
CA GLY A 51 -7.97 -5.12 -10.39
C GLY A 51 -8.38 -4.16 -11.50
N TRP A 52 -8.56 -4.67 -12.70
CA TRP A 52 -8.96 -3.86 -13.85
C TRP A 52 -10.48 -3.88 -14.00
N VAL A 53 -11.10 -2.70 -14.03
CA VAL A 53 -12.55 -2.53 -14.20
C VAL A 53 -12.85 -1.70 -15.45
N ASN A 54 -13.94 -2.05 -16.14
CA ASN A 54 -14.48 -1.22 -17.18
C ASN A 54 -15.32 -0.10 -16.56
N GLN A 55 -15.00 1.13 -16.88
CA GLN A 55 -15.70 2.33 -16.40
C GLN A 55 -16.03 3.22 -17.58
N GLN A 56 -17.15 3.92 -17.51
CA GLN A 56 -17.44 4.96 -18.49
C GLN A 56 -16.63 6.21 -18.15
N ASP A 57 -15.98 6.78 -19.15
CA ASP A 57 -15.32 8.08 -19.02
C ASP A 57 -16.34 9.24 -19.08
N ASN A 58 -15.84 10.47 -19.03
CA ASN A 58 -16.69 11.67 -19.06
C ASN A 58 -17.43 11.87 -20.40
N PHE A 59 -17.07 11.11 -21.43
CA PHE A 59 -17.69 11.11 -22.77
C PHE A 59 -18.63 9.94 -22.98
N GLY A 60 -18.77 9.05 -21.97
CA GLY A 60 -19.60 7.86 -22.05
C GLY A 60 -18.92 6.67 -22.75
N GLU A 61 -17.63 6.78 -23.06
CA GLU A 61 -16.86 5.67 -23.63
C GLU A 61 -16.40 4.71 -22.55
N GLU A 62 -16.45 3.40 -22.86
CA GLU A 62 -15.99 2.36 -21.93
C GLU A 62 -14.46 2.31 -21.91
N VAL A 63 -13.86 2.66 -20.77
CA VAL A 63 -12.41 2.68 -20.57
C VAL A 63 -12.02 1.71 -19.46
N ARG A 64 -11.05 0.86 -19.74
CA ARG A 64 -10.49 -0.08 -18.76
C ARG A 64 -9.48 0.64 -17.88
N ARG A 65 -9.76 0.72 -16.56
CA ARG A 65 -8.90 1.40 -15.58
C ARG A 65 -8.54 0.49 -14.40
N PRO A 66 -7.33 0.63 -13.83
CA PRO A 66 -6.98 -0.05 -12.60
C PRO A 66 -7.71 0.58 -11.42
N GLN A 67 -8.42 -0.24 -10.66
CA GLN A 67 -8.97 0.14 -9.37
C GLN A 67 -8.16 -0.51 -8.26
N ARG A 68 -7.84 0.25 -7.21
CA ARG A 68 -7.05 -0.20 -6.08
C ARG A 68 -7.82 -0.06 -4.80
N VAL A 69 -7.68 -1.06 -3.93
CA VAL A 69 -8.35 -1.10 -2.62
C VAL A 69 -7.40 -1.60 -1.55
N GLY A 70 -7.70 -1.26 -0.31
CA GLY A 70 -6.93 -1.74 0.84
C GLY A 70 -6.97 -3.26 0.99
N ILE A 71 -6.11 -3.80 1.86
CA ILE A 71 -5.94 -5.26 2.05
C ILE A 71 -7.26 -5.96 2.35
N ASN A 72 -8.12 -5.34 3.17
CA ASN A 72 -9.35 -5.94 3.65
C ASN A 72 -10.53 -5.81 2.66
N ASP A 73 -10.36 -5.07 1.55
CA ASP A 73 -11.45 -4.70 0.66
C ASP A 73 -11.42 -5.44 -0.69
N LYS A 74 -10.70 -6.58 -0.79
CA LYS A 74 -10.64 -7.40 -2.01
C LYS A 74 -12.02 -7.73 -2.60
N ALA A 75 -13.00 -7.98 -1.72
CA ALA A 75 -14.36 -8.29 -2.12
C ALA A 75 -15.06 -7.14 -2.86
N SER A 76 -14.65 -5.88 -2.66
CA SER A 76 -15.22 -4.74 -3.39
C SER A 76 -14.81 -4.75 -4.86
N LEU A 77 -13.56 -5.15 -5.19
CA LEU A 77 -13.10 -5.34 -6.56
C LEU A 77 -13.87 -6.46 -7.26
N GLN A 78 -14.11 -7.58 -6.56
CA GLN A 78 -14.88 -8.70 -7.10
C GLN A 78 -16.33 -8.26 -7.42
N ARG A 79 -16.97 -7.50 -6.53
CA ARG A 79 -18.33 -6.96 -6.75
C ARG A 79 -18.37 -5.94 -7.89
N ALA A 80 -17.28 -5.20 -8.12
CA ALA A 80 -17.15 -4.29 -9.26
C ALA A 80 -16.84 -4.99 -10.59
N GLY A 81 -16.78 -6.34 -10.61
CA GLY A 81 -16.45 -7.11 -11.80
C GLY A 81 -15.00 -6.96 -12.25
N ALA A 82 -14.10 -6.64 -11.33
CA ALA A 82 -12.70 -6.45 -11.65
C ALA A 82 -12.04 -7.74 -12.13
N GLU A 83 -11.28 -7.64 -13.20
CA GLU A 83 -10.47 -8.70 -13.75
C GLU A 83 -9.03 -8.63 -13.22
N ASP A 84 -8.29 -9.75 -13.31
CA ASP A 84 -6.85 -9.83 -12.98
C ASP A 84 -6.50 -9.28 -11.59
N ILE A 85 -7.32 -9.59 -10.57
CA ILE A 85 -7.09 -9.07 -9.21
C ILE A 85 -5.77 -9.60 -8.66
N LYS A 86 -4.81 -8.67 -8.41
CA LYS A 86 -3.46 -8.97 -7.91
C LYS A 86 -3.18 -8.19 -6.64
N PHE A 87 -2.46 -8.83 -5.74
CA PHE A 87 -1.93 -8.15 -4.56
C PHE A 87 -0.69 -7.35 -4.94
N PHE A 88 -0.60 -6.10 -4.48
CA PHE A 88 0.53 -5.23 -4.76
C PHE A 88 1.10 -4.58 -3.50
N TRP A 89 2.39 -4.24 -3.60
CA TRP A 89 3.03 -3.25 -2.75
C TRP A 89 3.31 -2.01 -3.59
N ALA A 90 3.22 -0.83 -3.00
CA ALA A 90 3.72 0.41 -3.57
C ALA A 90 4.59 1.08 -2.52
N LEU A 91 5.81 1.39 -2.89
CA LEU A 91 6.85 1.96 -2.04
C LEU A 91 7.34 3.26 -2.64
N ALA A 92 7.47 4.31 -1.83
CA ALA A 92 8.24 5.48 -2.21
C ALA A 92 9.72 5.11 -2.22
N VAL A 93 10.39 5.34 -3.33
CA VAL A 93 11.80 5.04 -3.50
C VAL A 93 12.54 6.24 -4.07
N TYR A 94 13.79 6.44 -3.66
CA TYR A 94 14.71 7.34 -4.33
C TYR A 94 15.47 6.55 -5.40
N ASN A 95 15.27 6.92 -6.65
CA ASN A 95 15.99 6.34 -7.79
C ASN A 95 17.30 7.08 -7.98
N ARG A 96 18.42 6.46 -7.61
CA ARG A 96 19.74 7.08 -7.69
C ARG A 96 20.19 7.38 -9.12
N THR A 97 19.76 6.55 -10.07
CA THR A 97 20.10 6.74 -11.47
C THR A 97 19.47 8.00 -12.06
N LEU A 98 18.29 8.39 -11.56
CA LEU A 98 17.55 9.55 -12.03
C LEU A 98 17.59 10.73 -11.06
N GLY A 99 18.10 10.56 -9.84
CA GLY A 99 18.10 11.58 -8.80
C GLY A 99 16.70 11.99 -8.36
N ALA A 100 15.72 11.09 -8.38
CA ALA A 100 14.31 11.45 -8.18
C ALA A 100 13.56 10.47 -7.28
N VAL A 101 12.56 10.98 -6.55
CA VAL A 101 11.62 10.17 -5.80
C VAL A 101 10.54 9.63 -6.73
N GLN A 102 10.32 8.33 -6.67
CA GLN A 102 9.36 7.61 -7.52
C GLN A 102 8.53 6.62 -6.71
N CYS A 103 7.40 6.19 -7.25
CA CYS A 103 6.63 5.06 -6.74
C CYS A 103 7.10 3.75 -7.39
N TRP A 104 7.56 2.80 -6.60
CA TRP A 104 7.83 1.44 -7.06
C TRP A 104 6.64 0.53 -6.72
N GLN A 105 5.84 0.20 -7.74
CA GLN A 105 4.75 -0.76 -7.58
C GLN A 105 5.22 -2.18 -7.89
N ILE A 106 4.97 -3.11 -6.97
CA ILE A 106 5.46 -4.50 -6.99
C ILE A 106 4.27 -5.45 -6.95
N ASN A 107 3.93 -6.01 -8.11
CA ASN A 107 2.85 -6.98 -8.24
C ASN A 107 3.35 -8.43 -8.20
N GLN A 108 4.62 -8.68 -8.51
CA GLN A 108 5.22 -10.01 -8.53
C GLN A 108 5.53 -10.51 -7.11
N VAL A 109 5.08 -11.73 -6.80
CA VAL A 109 5.32 -12.38 -5.50
C VAL A 109 6.81 -12.51 -5.24
N SER A 110 7.57 -13.03 -6.21
CA SER A 110 9.02 -13.27 -6.07
C SER A 110 9.82 -11.99 -5.73
N ASN A 111 9.39 -10.83 -6.21
CA ASN A 111 10.06 -9.58 -5.87
C ASN A 111 9.77 -9.15 -4.43
N ARG A 112 8.54 -9.38 -3.94
CA ARG A 112 8.18 -9.10 -2.55
C ARG A 112 8.94 -10.02 -1.59
N GLU A 113 8.93 -11.33 -1.87
CA GLU A 113 9.70 -12.33 -1.11
C GLU A 113 11.19 -11.96 -1.07
N ARG A 114 11.74 -11.52 -2.21
CA ARG A 114 13.14 -11.11 -2.24
C ARG A 114 13.43 -9.87 -1.42
N ILE A 115 12.52 -8.91 -1.34
CA ILE A 115 12.66 -7.75 -0.44
C ILE A 115 12.58 -8.22 1.02
N GLU A 116 11.65 -9.11 1.36
CA GLU A 116 11.54 -9.71 2.70
C GLU A 116 12.86 -10.40 3.09
N ASP A 117 13.44 -11.24 2.22
CA ASP A 117 14.75 -11.86 2.44
C ASP A 117 15.87 -10.83 2.70
N LEU A 118 15.88 -9.71 1.93
CA LEU A 118 16.86 -8.65 2.13
C LEU A 118 16.67 -7.94 3.48
N VAL A 119 15.42 -7.71 3.87
CA VAL A 119 15.10 -7.11 5.18
C VAL A 119 15.47 -8.05 6.32
N ASP A 120 15.18 -9.33 6.21
CA ASP A 120 15.52 -10.33 7.23
C ASP A 120 17.04 -10.48 7.39
N THR A 121 17.78 -10.36 6.28
CA THR A 121 19.24 -10.51 6.27
C THR A 121 19.98 -9.26 6.72
N TYR A 122 19.52 -8.08 6.28
CA TYR A 122 20.27 -6.82 6.40
C TYR A 122 19.57 -5.76 7.28
N GLY A 123 18.37 -6.03 7.77
CA GLY A 123 17.60 -5.13 8.63
C GLY A 123 16.76 -4.12 7.83
N ASN A 124 16.67 -2.89 8.33
CA ASN A 124 15.77 -1.88 7.78
C ASN A 124 16.12 -1.52 6.31
N PRO A 125 15.19 -1.64 5.35
CA PRO A 125 15.46 -1.35 3.95
C PRO A 125 15.70 0.14 3.65
N GLN A 126 15.52 1.01 4.63
CA GLN A 126 15.87 2.43 4.54
C GLN A 126 17.38 2.67 4.71
N ASP A 127 18.13 1.68 5.22
CA ASP A 127 19.56 1.80 5.54
C ASP A 127 20.49 1.28 4.43
N PHE A 128 19.94 0.69 3.37
CA PHE A 128 20.73 0.17 2.24
C PHE A 128 20.03 0.41 0.90
N ASP A 129 20.84 0.38 -0.17
CA ASP A 129 20.34 0.49 -1.53
C ASP A 129 20.04 -0.88 -2.13
N ILE A 130 19.08 -0.93 -3.05
CA ILE A 130 18.71 -2.14 -3.78
C ILE A 130 18.94 -1.91 -5.26
N MET A 131 19.77 -2.74 -5.87
CA MET A 131 19.91 -2.80 -7.32
C MET A 131 18.80 -3.68 -7.89
N ILE A 132 18.01 -3.11 -8.77
CA ILE A 132 16.96 -3.80 -9.50
C ILE A 132 17.46 -4.01 -10.94
N LYS A 133 17.54 -5.26 -11.37
CA LYS A 133 17.88 -5.64 -12.75
C LYS A 133 16.68 -6.28 -13.41
N ARG A 134 16.24 -5.77 -14.56
CA ARG A 134 15.22 -6.41 -15.39
C ARG A 134 15.89 -7.15 -16.55
N LYS A 135 15.57 -8.43 -16.73
CA LYS A 135 15.96 -9.24 -17.88
C LYS A 135 14.74 -9.71 -18.64
N GLY A 136 14.86 -9.79 -19.96
CA GLY A 136 13.81 -10.24 -20.85
C GLY A 136 12.68 -9.22 -21.03
N ASP A 137 11.69 -9.61 -21.84
CA ASP A 137 10.53 -8.81 -22.16
C ASP A 137 9.24 -9.65 -22.16
N GLY A 138 8.09 -8.99 -22.08
CA GLY A 138 6.78 -9.63 -22.02
C GLY A 138 6.68 -10.66 -20.89
N MET A 139 6.20 -11.86 -21.21
CA MET A 139 6.01 -12.96 -20.23
C MET A 139 7.32 -13.56 -19.71
N LEU A 140 8.44 -13.34 -20.38
CA LEU A 140 9.76 -13.82 -19.99
C LEU A 140 10.51 -12.83 -19.07
N THR A 141 9.85 -11.77 -18.64
CA THR A 141 10.44 -10.77 -17.74
C THR A 141 10.79 -11.36 -16.38
N LYS A 142 12.07 -11.23 -16.03
CA LYS A 142 12.59 -11.60 -14.69
C LYS A 142 13.26 -10.39 -14.06
N TYR A 143 13.04 -10.23 -12.75
CA TYR A 143 13.73 -9.23 -11.95
C TYR A 143 14.70 -9.92 -10.99
N THR A 144 15.84 -9.28 -10.77
CA THR A 144 16.81 -9.66 -9.75
C THR A 144 17.02 -8.46 -8.84
N LEU A 145 16.91 -8.67 -7.53
CA LEU A 145 17.11 -7.65 -6.51
C LEU A 145 18.33 -8.03 -5.68
N GLU A 146 19.29 -7.11 -5.57
CA GLU A 146 20.52 -7.31 -4.83
C GLU A 146 20.79 -6.09 -3.96
N LYS A 147 21.24 -6.31 -2.71
CA LYS A 147 21.74 -5.21 -1.86
C LYS A 147 22.96 -4.59 -2.50
N VAL A 148 23.04 -3.27 -2.44
CA VAL A 148 24.23 -2.48 -2.80
C VAL A 148 24.64 -1.69 -1.57
N GLU A 149 25.93 -1.59 -1.33
CA GLU A 149 26.45 -0.73 -0.28
C GLU A 149 26.29 0.74 -0.69
N SER A 150 26.02 1.58 0.30
CA SER A 150 25.82 3.01 0.15
C SER A 150 26.50 3.75 1.29
N SER A 151 26.93 4.97 1.04
CA SER A 151 27.51 5.86 2.05
C SER A 151 26.43 6.56 2.87
N ASP A 152 26.83 7.18 3.98
CA ASP A 152 25.94 8.03 4.78
C ASP A 152 25.48 9.26 3.98
N ASP A 153 26.36 9.84 3.15
CA ASP A 153 26.02 10.96 2.26
C ASP A 153 24.94 10.58 1.25
N ASP A 154 25.03 9.36 0.72
CA ASP A 154 24.01 8.81 -0.15
C ASP A 154 22.65 8.70 0.56
N THR A 155 22.66 8.32 1.83
CA THR A 155 21.45 8.23 2.65
C THR A 155 20.85 9.61 2.86
N ALA A 156 21.65 10.60 3.26
CA ALA A 156 21.21 11.99 3.45
C ALA A 156 20.60 12.57 2.16
N THR A 157 21.23 12.35 1.01
CA THR A 157 20.71 12.79 -0.30
C THR A 157 19.32 12.22 -0.61
N ALA A 158 19.10 10.93 -0.33
CA ALA A 158 17.81 10.29 -0.59
C ALA A 158 16.69 10.86 0.30
N PHE A 159 16.97 11.14 1.57
CA PHE A 159 15.97 11.71 2.49
C PHE A 159 15.75 13.20 2.25
N SER A 160 16.76 13.97 1.85
CA SER A 160 16.57 15.38 1.42
C SER A 160 15.66 15.46 0.19
N ALA A 161 15.85 14.57 -0.79
CA ALA A 161 14.95 14.50 -1.94
C ALA A 161 13.51 14.11 -1.56
N LEU A 162 13.33 13.30 -0.49
CA LEU A 162 12.00 13.00 0.03
C LEU A 162 11.34 14.23 0.66
N GLU A 163 12.08 15.03 1.45
CA GLU A 163 11.57 16.26 2.07
C GLU A 163 11.09 17.29 1.02
N GLU A 164 11.75 17.34 -0.12
CA GLU A 164 11.36 18.18 -1.26
C GLU A 164 10.19 17.59 -2.06
N SER A 165 9.91 16.31 -1.88
CA SER A 165 8.87 15.58 -2.60
C SER A 165 7.50 15.75 -1.94
N THR A 166 6.46 15.79 -2.76
CA THR A 166 5.05 15.80 -2.33
C THR A 166 4.39 14.43 -2.38
N ILE A 167 5.18 13.34 -2.52
CA ILE A 167 4.65 11.99 -2.72
C ILE A 167 3.70 11.54 -1.60
N ASP A 168 2.53 11.04 -1.98
CA ASP A 168 1.53 10.47 -1.08
C ASP A 168 0.86 9.25 -1.73
N LEU A 169 1.33 8.07 -1.37
CA LEU A 169 0.85 6.80 -1.95
C LEU A 169 -0.58 6.44 -1.54
N ARG A 170 -1.19 7.15 -0.57
CA ARG A 170 -2.62 6.98 -0.22
C ARG A 170 -3.52 7.37 -1.40
N GLN A 171 -3.04 8.25 -2.27
CA GLN A 171 -3.72 8.65 -3.50
C GLN A 171 -4.02 7.48 -4.45
N LEU A 172 -3.25 6.39 -4.37
CA LEU A 172 -3.49 5.19 -5.17
C LEU A 172 -4.88 4.57 -4.93
N PHE A 173 -5.42 4.72 -3.72
CA PHE A 173 -6.71 4.15 -3.34
C PHE A 173 -7.91 5.04 -3.71
N VAL A 174 -7.68 6.32 -3.97
CA VAL A 174 -8.72 7.27 -4.35
C VAL A 174 -8.64 7.67 -5.84
N GLY A 175 -7.67 7.09 -6.58
CA GLY A 175 -7.48 7.38 -8.00
C GLY A 175 -6.89 8.76 -8.28
N GLY A 176 -6.26 9.38 -7.26
CA GLY A 176 -5.60 10.68 -7.37
C GLY A 176 -4.16 10.58 -7.88
N ASP A 177 -3.54 11.75 -8.09
CA ASP A 177 -2.13 11.87 -8.42
C ASP A 177 -1.27 11.72 -7.16
N ILE A 178 -0.39 10.71 -7.14
CA ILE A 178 0.48 10.42 -5.99
C ILE A 178 1.51 11.51 -5.70
N MET A 179 1.71 12.48 -6.57
CA MET A 179 2.53 13.67 -6.32
C MET A 179 1.72 14.82 -5.71
N THR A 180 0.45 14.61 -5.42
CA THR A 180 -0.42 15.58 -4.75
C THR A 180 -0.75 15.06 -3.35
N PRO A 181 -0.41 15.78 -2.27
CA PRO A 181 -0.73 15.35 -0.91
C PRO A 181 -2.25 15.16 -0.75
N LEU A 182 -2.64 14.09 -0.09
CA LEU A 182 -4.02 13.92 0.33
C LEU A 182 -4.28 14.88 1.50
N GLU A 183 -5.15 15.86 1.31
CA GLU A 183 -5.52 16.77 2.40
C GLU A 183 -6.11 15.96 3.57
N GLU A 184 -5.43 16.00 4.70
CA GLU A 184 -6.02 15.55 5.95
C GLU A 184 -7.13 16.56 6.29
N LYS A 185 -8.38 16.19 6.04
CA LYS A 185 -9.51 17.01 6.47
C LYS A 185 -9.35 17.23 7.97
N ALA A 186 -8.93 18.43 8.34
CA ALA A 186 -9.05 18.89 9.70
C ALA A 186 -10.50 18.67 10.13
N SER A 187 -10.68 18.03 11.26
CA SER A 187 -12.00 17.81 11.85
C SER A 187 -12.55 19.13 12.35
N ASP A 188 -13.12 19.91 11.45
CA ASP A 188 -13.98 21.03 11.79
C ASP A 188 -15.39 20.78 11.30
N GLY A 189 -16.31 20.99 12.25
CA GLY A 189 -17.70 20.58 12.19
C GLY A 189 -18.51 21.22 11.08
N ASP A 190 -19.52 20.48 10.77
CA ASP A 190 -20.77 20.88 10.15
C ASP A 190 -20.77 21.17 8.65
N SER A 191 -21.15 20.17 7.86
CA SER A 191 -22.17 20.32 6.82
C SER A 191 -22.42 19.05 5.98
N LYS A 192 -23.69 18.67 5.93
CA LYS A 192 -24.44 17.86 4.94
C LYS A 192 -23.75 16.66 4.28
N LYS A 193 -24.17 15.46 4.71
CA LYS A 193 -23.80 14.13 4.22
C LYS A 193 -24.17 13.89 2.75
N PRO A 194 -23.21 13.35 1.93
CA PRO A 194 -23.53 12.27 1.02
C PRO A 194 -23.23 10.91 1.70
N ASN A 195 -23.94 9.87 1.34
CA ASN A 195 -23.85 8.53 1.91
C ASN A 195 -22.39 8.04 2.00
N LYS A 196 -21.83 8.03 3.21
CA LYS A 196 -20.47 7.58 3.51
C LYS A 196 -20.50 6.05 3.60
N VAL A 197 -19.84 5.37 2.67
CA VAL A 197 -19.45 3.98 2.87
C VAL A 197 -18.42 3.99 4.01
N VAL A 198 -18.85 3.52 5.18
CA VAL A 198 -18.00 3.41 6.37
C VAL A 198 -16.92 2.38 6.07
N THR A 199 -15.67 2.82 5.91
CA THR A 199 -14.54 1.92 5.79
C THR A 199 -14.10 1.43 7.18
N ARG A 200 -13.63 0.19 7.25
CA ARG A 200 -13.21 -0.47 8.51
C ARG A 200 -12.16 0.30 9.31
N SER A 201 -11.40 1.20 8.68
CA SER A 201 -10.40 2.06 9.32
C SER A 201 -10.99 3.24 10.12
N ASP A 202 -12.27 3.54 9.94
CA ASP A 202 -12.97 4.61 10.65
C ASP A 202 -13.67 4.12 11.94
N LEU A 203 -13.65 2.81 12.18
CA LEU A 203 -14.27 2.21 13.36
C LEU A 203 -13.36 2.36 14.58
N LYS A 204 -13.91 2.78 15.70
CA LYS A 204 -13.22 2.71 16.99
C LYS A 204 -12.86 1.26 17.31
N PRO A 205 -11.80 0.98 18.08
CA PRO A 205 -11.40 -0.37 18.46
C PRO A 205 -12.56 -1.22 18.98
N ILE A 206 -13.45 -0.64 19.77
CA ILE A 206 -14.65 -1.31 20.28
C ILE A 206 -15.60 -1.74 19.16
N GLU A 207 -15.84 -0.90 18.16
CA GLU A 207 -16.76 -1.20 17.06
C GLU A 207 -16.20 -2.31 16.16
N LEU A 208 -14.88 -2.30 15.95
CA LEU A 208 -14.17 -3.32 15.17
C LEU A 208 -14.25 -4.70 15.86
N VAL A 209 -14.04 -4.73 17.17
CA VAL A 209 -14.15 -5.96 17.97
C VAL A 209 -15.59 -6.45 18.02
N ARG A 210 -16.56 -5.54 18.26
CA ARG A 210 -17.99 -5.88 18.26
C ARG A 210 -18.41 -6.52 16.96
N ASN A 211 -18.10 -5.89 15.81
CA ASN A 211 -18.47 -6.40 14.49
C ASN A 211 -17.86 -7.78 14.19
N ARG A 212 -16.68 -8.08 14.73
CA ARG A 212 -16.08 -9.40 14.60
C ARG A 212 -16.75 -10.44 15.47
N ILE A 213 -17.12 -10.10 16.69
CA ILE A 213 -17.86 -11.00 17.58
C ILE A 213 -19.24 -11.30 17.01
N GLU A 214 -20.01 -10.26 16.61
CA GLU A 214 -21.34 -10.41 16.02
C GLU A 214 -21.33 -11.18 14.69
N GLY A 215 -20.29 -11.00 13.88
CA GLY A 215 -20.13 -11.65 12.57
C GLY A 215 -19.54 -13.05 12.61
N ALA A 216 -19.13 -13.57 13.78
CA ALA A 216 -18.58 -14.92 13.92
C ALA A 216 -19.68 -15.97 13.62
N THR A 217 -19.38 -16.89 12.70
CA THR A 217 -20.24 -18.03 12.32
C THR A 217 -19.71 -19.37 12.83
N THR A 218 -18.53 -19.36 13.44
CA THR A 218 -17.91 -20.54 14.07
C THR A 218 -17.26 -20.14 15.39
N TYR A 219 -17.04 -21.11 16.27
CA TYR A 219 -16.32 -20.88 17.54
C TYR A 219 -14.88 -20.40 17.31
N ASP A 220 -14.18 -20.92 16.29
CA ASP A 220 -12.80 -20.48 15.95
C ASP A 220 -12.78 -18.99 15.60
N GLN A 221 -13.75 -18.49 14.81
CA GLN A 221 -13.85 -17.06 14.48
C GLN A 221 -14.18 -16.21 15.70
N LEU A 222 -14.98 -16.73 16.62
CA LEU A 222 -15.29 -16.07 17.87
C LEU A 222 -14.03 -15.96 18.75
N ASP A 223 -13.25 -17.03 18.87
CA ASP A 223 -12.02 -17.05 19.66
C ASP A 223 -10.97 -16.07 19.10
N GLU A 224 -10.82 -15.96 17.76
CA GLU A 224 -9.99 -14.94 17.13
C GLU A 224 -10.45 -13.50 17.46
N ALA A 225 -11.77 -13.28 17.48
CA ALA A 225 -12.33 -11.97 17.85
C ALA A 225 -12.10 -11.62 19.32
N LEU A 226 -12.13 -12.63 20.22
CA LEU A 226 -11.86 -12.46 21.65
C LEU A 226 -10.37 -12.19 21.91
N LEU A 227 -9.48 -12.84 21.20
CA LEU A 227 -8.03 -12.56 21.27
C LEU A 227 -7.73 -11.12 20.84
N LEU A 228 -8.39 -10.64 19.78
CA LEU A 228 -8.27 -9.26 19.34
C LEU A 228 -8.81 -8.27 20.39
N ARG A 229 -9.94 -8.55 21.05
CA ARG A 229 -10.47 -7.79 22.17
C ARG A 229 -9.45 -7.65 23.30
N ASP A 230 -8.87 -8.77 23.73
CA ASP A 230 -7.93 -8.79 24.84
C ASP A 230 -6.66 -7.98 24.51
N THR A 231 -6.19 -8.02 23.27
CA THR A 231 -5.09 -7.18 22.78
C THR A 231 -5.39 -5.67 22.89
N TYR A 232 -6.61 -5.24 22.55
CA TYR A 232 -7.00 -3.82 22.68
C TYR A 232 -7.23 -3.41 24.14
N VAL A 233 -7.71 -4.32 24.99
CA VAL A 233 -7.84 -4.06 26.43
C VAL A 233 -6.47 -3.88 27.08
N GLU A 234 -5.49 -4.72 26.76
CA GLU A 234 -4.12 -4.62 27.26
C GLU A 234 -3.43 -3.32 26.85
N ARG A 235 -3.73 -2.82 25.64
CA ARG A 235 -3.23 -1.52 25.13
C ARG A 235 -3.93 -0.31 25.75
N GLY A 236 -5.04 -0.52 26.47
CA GLY A 236 -5.86 0.55 27.01
C GLY A 236 -6.78 1.24 25.99
N ASP A 237 -6.92 0.67 24.79
CA ASP A 237 -7.76 1.21 23.71
C ASP A 237 -9.26 0.93 23.94
N ILE A 238 -9.59 0.01 24.85
CA ILE A 238 -10.96 -0.36 25.27
C ILE A 238 -11.07 -0.17 26.77
N SER A 239 -12.02 0.66 27.19
CA SER A 239 -12.30 0.93 28.61
C SER A 239 -13.03 -0.23 29.29
N LYS A 240 -13.05 -0.25 30.64
CA LYS A 240 -13.78 -1.26 31.41
C LYS A 240 -15.29 -1.27 31.12
N ALA A 241 -15.90 -0.11 30.86
CA ALA A 241 -17.31 -0.01 30.53
C ALA A 241 -17.61 -0.61 29.13
N GLU A 242 -16.74 -0.34 28.16
CA GLU A 242 -16.81 -0.89 26.81
C GLU A 242 -16.58 -2.39 26.80
N LEU A 243 -15.66 -2.90 27.63
CA LEU A 243 -15.44 -4.34 27.80
C LEU A 243 -16.68 -5.07 28.32
N LEU A 244 -17.43 -4.46 29.24
CA LEU A 244 -18.68 -5.03 29.73
C LEU A 244 -19.75 -5.12 28.62
N ALA A 245 -19.83 -4.11 27.76
CA ALA A 245 -20.73 -4.14 26.61
C ALA A 245 -20.33 -5.26 25.61
N LEU A 246 -19.03 -5.46 25.35
CA LEU A 246 -18.55 -6.53 24.48
C LEU A 246 -18.82 -7.94 25.06
N LYS A 247 -18.75 -8.11 26.37
CA LYS A 247 -19.11 -9.41 27.03
C LYS A 247 -20.57 -9.76 26.85
N ALA A 248 -21.48 -8.78 26.79
CA ALA A 248 -22.89 -9.03 26.50
C ALA A 248 -23.07 -9.55 25.05
N VAL A 249 -22.37 -8.94 24.10
CA VAL A 249 -22.37 -9.37 22.68
C VAL A 249 -21.77 -10.77 22.54
N GLU A 250 -20.66 -11.05 23.21
CA GLU A 250 -20.04 -12.38 23.24
C GLU A 250 -21.02 -13.46 23.70
N ARG A 251 -21.77 -13.19 24.78
CA ARG A 251 -22.75 -14.14 25.30
C ARG A 251 -23.83 -14.45 24.27
N SER A 252 -24.42 -13.41 23.67
CA SER A 252 -25.46 -13.56 22.64
C SER A 252 -24.94 -14.33 21.41
N THR A 253 -23.69 -14.10 21.01
CA THR A 253 -23.10 -14.83 19.89
C THR A 253 -22.83 -16.30 20.23
N LYS A 254 -22.40 -16.62 21.46
CA LYS A 254 -22.24 -18.01 21.92
C LYS A 254 -23.57 -18.76 21.95
N GLU A 255 -24.64 -18.12 22.43
CA GLU A 255 -25.99 -18.68 22.42
C GLU A 255 -26.42 -19.02 20.99
N ARG A 256 -26.28 -18.08 20.05
CA ARG A 256 -26.61 -18.29 18.62
C ARG A 256 -25.80 -19.46 18.00
N LEU A 257 -24.48 -19.52 18.23
CA LEU A 257 -23.65 -20.59 17.69
C LEU A 257 -24.00 -21.96 18.27
N SER A 258 -24.39 -22.01 19.54
CA SER A 258 -24.82 -23.26 20.19
C SER A 258 -26.17 -23.76 19.63
N ASP A 259 -27.08 -22.86 19.26
CA ASP A 259 -28.38 -23.24 18.68
C ASP A 259 -28.22 -23.72 17.22
N GLU A 260 -27.23 -23.19 16.46
CA GLU A 260 -26.92 -23.63 15.10
C GLU A 260 -26.21 -25.00 15.06
N GLU A 261 -25.51 -25.43 16.11
CA GLU A 261 -24.88 -26.75 16.22
C GLU A 261 -25.88 -27.87 16.53
N VAL A 262 -27.05 -27.54 17.06
CA VAL A 262 -28.08 -28.51 17.49
C VAL A 262 -29.16 -28.71 16.43
N ALA A 263 -29.19 -27.86 15.38
CA ALA A 263 -30.17 -27.91 14.30
C ALA A 263 -29.64 -28.68 13.06
#